data_bc68f0fa35a2d3d751c9dcbcb2bbad56
#
_entry.id   bc68f0fa35a2d3d751c9dcbcb2bbad56
#
_cell.length_a   1.000
_cell.length_b   1.000
_cell.length_c   1.000
_cell.angle_alpha   90.00
_cell.angle_beta   90.00
_cell.angle_gamma   90.00
#
_symmetry.space_group_name_H-M   'P 1'
#
loop_
_entity.id
_entity.type
_entity.pdbx_description
1 polymer ?
#
loop_
_entity_poly.entity_id
_entity_poly.type
_entity_poly.pdbx_seq_one_letter_code
_entity_poly.pdbx_strand_id
1 'polypeptide(L)'
;DFHPFGRPTKYEYGIKIFSKLFKFPFSTFFEDLKYSALHFAEKRNSEWSMYSMSSGDMVMSSVDSLFFITDSVFWYRKGIVNNLVFSNSKEVELKNDDKIFVISSAFNDNRVSYLRVQSGDEYYILDNLGRILPKVEYYHVVKSGDTFSEISEKYNISQSDILALNNRKSKKIIIGEKLKIKGYAPKNILSNTLFYIDFQGKKGIADTTGSIILEPIYDGIKVNDSKNIILIKDQMFGNYNSQRRQVISPLYSSVILPICNTYYLAKKNDYYGIIDSLENEVLNFEFDRIIEWNDTLVIAKKHDSFSIINIKNNSILIEFNSFSFIRENGNKLIEIFSKDGYGIYSSIFGE
;
A
#
# COMPACT_ATOMS: atom_id res chain seq x y z
N ASP A 1 -28.59 -28.32 -3.26
CA ASP A 1 -28.29 -29.77 -3.12
C ASP A 1 -28.55 -30.19 -1.69
N PHE A 2 -29.57 -31.00 -1.49
CA PHE A 2 -29.88 -31.63 -0.21
C PHE A 2 -28.85 -32.72 0.08
N HIS A 3 -28.00 -32.48 1.08
CA HIS A 3 -27.15 -33.57 1.58
C HIS A 3 -28.00 -34.48 2.46
N PRO A 4 -27.98 -35.82 2.28
CA PRO A 4 -28.84 -36.75 2.98
C PRO A 4 -28.63 -36.84 4.49
N PHE A 5 -27.77 -36.02 5.10
CA PHE A 5 -27.50 -35.96 6.53
C PHE A 5 -27.82 -34.61 7.20
N GLY A 6 -28.77 -33.87 6.67
CA GLY A 6 -29.51 -32.87 7.45
C GLY A 6 -28.78 -31.67 7.99
N ARG A 7 -27.61 -31.29 7.50
CA ARG A 7 -27.05 -29.97 7.75
C ARG A 7 -27.51 -28.98 6.67
N PRO A 8 -28.25 -27.92 7.02
CA PRO A 8 -28.70 -26.95 6.04
C PRO A 8 -27.50 -26.34 5.31
N THR A 9 -27.62 -26.16 4.00
CA THR A 9 -26.61 -25.47 3.21
C THR A 9 -26.48 -24.02 3.70
N LYS A 10 -25.37 -23.37 3.41
CA LYS A 10 -25.13 -21.96 3.78
C LYS A 10 -26.25 -21.02 3.28
N TYR A 11 -26.91 -21.40 2.18
CA TYR A 11 -28.08 -20.73 1.58
C TYR A 11 -29.35 -20.86 2.43
N GLU A 12 -29.67 -22.06 2.91
CA GLU A 12 -30.86 -22.29 3.76
C GLU A 12 -30.72 -21.57 5.12
N TYR A 13 -29.52 -21.42 5.66
CA TYR A 13 -29.29 -20.64 6.86
C TYR A 13 -29.56 -19.14 6.62
N GLY A 14 -29.06 -18.60 5.52
CA GLY A 14 -29.32 -17.21 5.11
C GLY A 14 -30.81 -16.94 4.94
N ILE A 15 -31.50 -17.80 4.23
CA ILE A 15 -32.97 -17.70 3.99
C ILE A 15 -33.76 -17.79 5.30
N LYS A 16 -33.44 -18.75 6.19
CA LYS A 16 -34.13 -18.92 7.48
C LYS A 16 -33.91 -17.74 8.42
N ILE A 17 -32.69 -17.20 8.49
CA ILE A 17 -32.39 -16.01 9.28
C ILE A 17 -33.16 -14.82 8.69
N PHE A 18 -33.14 -14.68 7.38
CA PHE A 18 -33.81 -13.58 6.66
C PHE A 18 -35.32 -13.63 6.81
N SER A 19 -35.95 -14.79 6.60
CA SER A 19 -37.40 -14.97 6.80
C SER A 19 -37.84 -14.72 8.23
N LYS A 20 -37.00 -15.03 9.20
CA LYS A 20 -37.28 -14.84 10.63
C LYS A 20 -37.14 -13.36 11.07
N LEU A 21 -36.20 -12.63 10.46
CA LEU A 21 -35.96 -11.21 10.76
C LEU A 21 -36.93 -10.29 10.03
N PHE A 22 -37.30 -10.57 8.81
CA PHE A 22 -38.03 -9.64 7.94
C PHE A 22 -39.45 -10.08 7.56
N LYS A 23 -39.93 -11.23 8.04
CA LYS A 23 -41.28 -11.79 7.76
C LYS A 23 -41.62 -11.85 6.27
N PHE A 24 -40.63 -12.04 5.40
CA PHE A 24 -40.88 -12.19 3.99
C PHE A 24 -41.60 -13.51 3.71
N PRO A 25 -42.65 -13.53 2.90
CA PRO A 25 -43.26 -14.75 2.42
C PRO A 25 -42.37 -15.40 1.35
N PHE A 26 -41.39 -16.17 1.77
CA PHE A 26 -40.62 -17.05 0.87
C PHE A 26 -41.48 -18.23 0.44
N SER A 27 -42.58 -17.97 -0.21
CA SER A 27 -43.49 -19.01 -0.68
C SER A 27 -43.30 -19.39 -2.14
N THR A 28 -42.28 -18.85 -2.82
CA THR A 28 -42.12 -19.06 -4.25
C THR A 28 -40.67 -19.34 -4.62
N PHE A 29 -40.52 -20.29 -5.53
CA PHE A 29 -39.25 -20.74 -6.09
C PHE A 29 -38.47 -19.57 -6.72
N PHE A 30 -37.24 -19.34 -6.26
CA PHE A 30 -36.25 -18.53 -6.95
C PHE A 30 -35.29 -19.45 -7.72
N GLU A 31 -34.82 -18.98 -8.87
CA GLU A 31 -33.91 -19.72 -9.74
C GLU A 31 -32.47 -19.70 -9.20
N ASP A 32 -32.07 -18.61 -8.57
CA ASP A 32 -30.74 -18.39 -7.99
C ASP A 32 -30.79 -17.33 -6.90
N LEU A 33 -29.80 -17.36 -6.00
CA LEU A 33 -29.66 -16.43 -4.88
C LEU A 33 -28.20 -15.98 -4.76
N LYS A 34 -28.02 -14.66 -4.62
CA LYS A 34 -26.70 -14.04 -4.33
C LYS A 34 -26.79 -13.14 -3.11
N TYR A 35 -25.72 -12.98 -2.38
CA TYR A 35 -25.68 -12.11 -1.20
C TYR A 35 -24.30 -11.49 -0.97
N SER A 36 -24.30 -10.35 -0.29
CA SER A 36 -23.16 -9.66 0.30
C SER A 36 -23.46 -9.35 1.75
N ALA A 37 -22.57 -8.67 2.47
CA ALA A 37 -22.85 -8.24 3.85
C ALA A 37 -24.00 -7.22 3.94
N LEU A 38 -24.29 -6.46 2.87
CA LEU A 38 -25.27 -5.38 2.87
C LEU A 38 -26.54 -5.69 2.07
N HIS A 39 -26.47 -6.62 1.13
CA HIS A 39 -27.55 -6.89 0.18
C HIS A 39 -27.72 -8.37 -0.07
N PHE A 40 -28.95 -8.76 -0.41
CA PHE A 40 -29.21 -10.03 -1.08
C PHE A 40 -29.96 -9.80 -2.38
N ALA A 41 -29.82 -10.73 -3.32
CA ALA A 41 -30.51 -10.70 -4.59
C ALA A 41 -31.07 -12.07 -4.92
N GLU A 42 -32.29 -12.10 -5.47
CA GLU A 42 -32.95 -13.30 -5.95
C GLU A 42 -33.21 -13.22 -7.46
N LYS A 43 -33.18 -14.36 -8.13
CA LYS A 43 -33.52 -14.47 -9.55
C LYS A 43 -34.88 -15.15 -9.70
N ARG A 44 -35.79 -14.47 -10.42
CA ARG A 44 -37.12 -15.03 -10.80
C ARG A 44 -37.40 -14.69 -12.26
N ASN A 45 -37.96 -15.65 -12.99
CA ASN A 45 -38.28 -15.47 -14.41
C ASN A 45 -37.10 -14.89 -15.22
N SER A 46 -35.91 -15.40 -14.95
CA SER A 46 -34.64 -14.98 -15.58
C SER A 46 -34.17 -13.56 -15.22
N GLU A 47 -34.87 -12.82 -14.37
CA GLU A 47 -34.49 -11.48 -13.92
C GLU A 47 -34.07 -11.47 -12.45
N TRP A 48 -33.13 -10.59 -12.12
CA TRP A 48 -32.65 -10.38 -10.76
C TRP A 48 -33.37 -9.20 -10.09
N SER A 49 -33.70 -9.38 -8.82
CA SER A 49 -34.14 -8.32 -7.91
C SER A 49 -33.26 -8.30 -6.67
N MET A 50 -32.88 -7.13 -6.19
CA MET A 50 -31.98 -6.95 -5.06
C MET A 50 -32.64 -6.17 -3.93
N TYR A 51 -32.33 -6.56 -2.70
CA TYR A 51 -32.94 -6.03 -1.47
C TYR A 51 -31.84 -5.67 -0.45
N SER A 52 -32.12 -4.68 0.38
CA SER A 52 -31.26 -4.32 1.52
C SER A 52 -31.34 -5.38 2.61
N MET A 53 -30.20 -5.81 3.15
CA MET A 53 -30.14 -6.72 4.30
C MET A 53 -30.61 -6.08 5.61
N SER A 54 -30.50 -4.77 5.74
CA SER A 54 -30.87 -4.04 6.97
C SER A 54 -32.35 -3.72 7.07
N SER A 55 -32.99 -3.33 5.97
CA SER A 55 -34.40 -2.90 5.96
C SER A 55 -35.34 -3.87 5.25
N GLY A 56 -34.82 -4.73 4.39
CA GLY A 56 -35.60 -5.59 3.51
C GLY A 56 -36.21 -4.86 2.32
N ASP A 57 -35.94 -3.55 2.16
CA ASP A 57 -36.47 -2.78 1.05
C ASP A 57 -35.85 -3.22 -0.28
N MET A 58 -36.67 -3.17 -1.33
CA MET A 58 -36.20 -3.41 -2.68
C MET A 58 -35.30 -2.26 -3.13
N VAL A 59 -34.06 -2.59 -3.47
CA VAL A 59 -33.05 -1.64 -3.97
C VAL A 59 -33.12 -1.56 -5.50
N MET A 60 -33.38 -2.71 -6.15
CA MET A 60 -33.37 -2.81 -7.61
C MET A 60 -34.22 -3.99 -8.06
N SER A 61 -34.81 -3.89 -9.26
CA SER A 61 -35.60 -4.97 -9.86
C SER A 61 -35.40 -5.08 -11.36
N SER A 62 -35.72 -6.26 -11.88
CA SER A 62 -35.78 -6.56 -13.33
C SER A 62 -34.49 -6.24 -14.06
N VAL A 63 -33.36 -6.78 -13.57
CA VAL A 63 -32.07 -6.72 -14.24
C VAL A 63 -31.67 -8.10 -14.78
N ASP A 64 -31.02 -8.13 -15.97
CA ASP A 64 -30.67 -9.36 -16.66
C ASP A 64 -29.54 -10.11 -15.96
N SER A 65 -28.61 -9.38 -15.38
CA SER A 65 -27.45 -9.91 -14.67
C SER A 65 -27.08 -9.02 -13.49
N LEU A 66 -26.61 -9.66 -12.41
CA LEU A 66 -26.17 -8.98 -11.20
C LEU A 66 -24.98 -9.69 -10.59
N PHE A 67 -24.00 -8.97 -10.12
CA PHE A 67 -22.81 -9.50 -9.47
C PHE A 67 -22.32 -8.59 -8.34
N PHE A 68 -22.13 -9.13 -7.14
CA PHE A 68 -21.50 -8.43 -6.04
C PHE A 68 -19.98 -8.47 -6.22
N ILE A 69 -19.36 -7.32 -6.35
CA ILE A 69 -17.90 -7.16 -6.51
C ILE A 69 -17.24 -7.08 -5.13
N THR A 70 -17.84 -6.28 -4.25
CA THR A 70 -17.48 -6.18 -2.83
C THR A 70 -18.77 -6.08 -2.01
N ASP A 71 -18.68 -6.00 -0.69
CA ASP A 71 -19.87 -5.81 0.17
C ASP A 71 -20.62 -4.51 -0.11
N SER A 72 -19.96 -3.52 -0.69
CA SER A 72 -20.49 -2.16 -0.91
C SER A 72 -20.59 -1.78 -2.38
N VAL A 73 -20.17 -2.64 -3.30
CA VAL A 73 -20.19 -2.37 -4.75
C VAL A 73 -20.71 -3.59 -5.49
N PHE A 74 -21.68 -3.37 -6.35
CA PHE A 74 -22.20 -4.39 -7.24
C PHE A 74 -22.26 -3.91 -8.68
N TRP A 75 -22.22 -4.84 -9.61
CA TRP A 75 -22.42 -4.64 -11.03
C TRP A 75 -23.77 -5.21 -11.45
N TYR A 76 -24.44 -4.50 -12.34
CA TYR A 76 -25.62 -5.07 -13.02
C TYR A 76 -25.63 -4.73 -14.50
N ARG A 77 -26.39 -5.55 -15.23
CA ARG A 77 -26.75 -5.29 -16.64
C ARG A 77 -28.26 -5.30 -16.81
N LYS A 78 -28.77 -4.30 -17.55
CA LYS A 78 -30.17 -4.19 -17.98
C LYS A 78 -30.20 -3.80 -19.46
N GLY A 79 -30.57 -4.73 -20.33
CA GLY A 79 -30.45 -4.56 -21.77
C GLY A 79 -29.00 -4.33 -22.21
N ILE A 80 -28.73 -3.18 -22.79
CA ILE A 80 -27.39 -2.76 -23.24
C ILE A 80 -26.62 -1.97 -22.18
N VAL A 81 -27.25 -1.60 -21.07
CA VAL A 81 -26.65 -0.78 -20.02
C VAL A 81 -25.94 -1.68 -19.02
N ASN A 82 -24.67 -1.37 -18.76
CA ASN A 82 -23.83 -1.99 -17.73
C ASN A 82 -23.43 -0.94 -16.72
N ASN A 83 -23.76 -1.13 -15.45
CA ASN A 83 -23.45 -0.18 -14.40
C ASN A 83 -22.76 -0.82 -13.21
N LEU A 84 -21.81 -0.06 -12.63
CA LEU A 84 -21.34 -0.25 -11.25
C LEU A 84 -22.18 0.63 -10.33
N VAL A 85 -22.65 0.08 -9.23
CA VAL A 85 -23.38 0.82 -8.20
C VAL A 85 -22.62 0.76 -6.89
N PHE A 86 -22.47 1.90 -6.26
CA PHE A 86 -21.73 2.10 -5.02
C PHE A 86 -22.67 2.29 -3.83
N SER A 87 -22.16 2.11 -2.62
CA SER A 87 -22.92 2.20 -1.37
C SER A 87 -23.66 3.54 -1.17
N ASN A 88 -23.20 4.59 -1.82
CA ASN A 88 -23.82 5.92 -1.82
C ASN A 88 -24.85 6.10 -2.96
N SER A 89 -25.30 5.02 -3.58
CA SER A 89 -26.20 4.98 -4.74
C SER A 89 -25.66 5.66 -6.00
N LYS A 90 -24.37 5.96 -6.06
CA LYS A 90 -23.75 6.45 -7.28
C LYS A 90 -23.63 5.32 -8.29
N GLU A 91 -24.01 5.58 -9.52
CA GLU A 91 -23.86 4.70 -10.65
C GLU A 91 -22.72 5.17 -11.57
N VAL A 92 -21.96 4.22 -12.08
CA VAL A 92 -20.90 4.43 -13.08
C VAL A 92 -21.16 3.50 -14.25
N GLU A 93 -21.50 4.09 -15.40
CA GLU A 93 -21.74 3.34 -16.62
C GLU A 93 -20.43 2.77 -17.18
N LEU A 94 -20.47 1.50 -17.58
CA LEU A 94 -19.35 0.77 -18.16
C LEU A 94 -19.60 0.51 -19.64
N LYS A 95 -18.54 0.49 -20.44
CA LYS A 95 -18.59 -0.03 -21.80
C LYS A 95 -18.65 -1.57 -21.78
N ASN A 96 -19.16 -2.16 -22.86
CA ASN A 96 -19.39 -3.62 -22.91
C ASN A 96 -18.12 -4.47 -22.74
N ASP A 97 -16.97 -3.94 -23.11
CA ASP A 97 -15.66 -4.61 -23.06
C ASP A 97 -14.78 -4.17 -21.87
N ASP A 98 -15.32 -3.30 -21.01
CA ASP A 98 -14.62 -2.88 -19.80
C ASP A 98 -14.39 -4.06 -18.85
N LYS A 99 -13.15 -4.17 -18.36
CA LYS A 99 -12.75 -5.17 -17.37
C LYS A 99 -12.60 -4.52 -16.00
N ILE A 100 -13.14 -5.17 -14.98
CA ILE A 100 -13.12 -4.69 -13.60
C ILE A 100 -12.16 -5.54 -12.79
N PHE A 101 -11.26 -4.89 -12.03
CA PHE A 101 -10.34 -5.53 -11.12
C PHE A 101 -10.49 -4.90 -9.75
N VAL A 102 -10.70 -5.73 -8.73
CA VAL A 102 -10.64 -5.27 -7.33
C VAL A 102 -9.18 -5.10 -6.96
N ILE A 103 -8.83 -3.93 -6.45
CA ILE A 103 -7.49 -3.62 -5.98
C ILE A 103 -7.55 -3.49 -4.46
N SER A 104 -6.89 -4.39 -3.75
CA SER A 104 -6.70 -4.32 -2.30
C SER A 104 -5.45 -3.51 -1.97
N SER A 105 -5.47 -2.85 -0.81
CA SER A 105 -4.30 -2.17 -0.27
C SER A 105 -3.18 -3.16 0.03
N ALA A 106 -1.94 -2.79 -0.30
CA ALA A 106 -0.76 -3.59 0.02
C ALA A 106 -0.50 -3.66 1.55
N PHE A 107 -1.08 -2.76 2.32
CA PHE A 107 -0.98 -2.73 3.79
C PHE A 107 -1.99 -3.63 4.51
N ASN A 108 -2.70 -4.50 3.79
CA ASN A 108 -3.70 -5.40 4.39
C ASN A 108 -4.80 -4.68 5.22
N ASP A 109 -5.03 -3.42 4.91
CA ASP A 109 -6.10 -2.63 5.51
C ASP A 109 -7.40 -2.96 4.77
N ASN A 110 -8.15 -3.91 5.30
CA ASN A 110 -9.35 -4.50 4.70
C ASN A 110 -10.53 -3.52 4.50
N ARG A 111 -10.35 -2.22 4.78
CA ARG A 111 -11.46 -1.26 4.84
C ARG A 111 -11.73 -0.51 3.55
N VAL A 112 -10.79 -0.46 2.61
CA VAL A 112 -10.98 0.29 1.36
C VAL A 112 -10.58 -0.56 0.17
N SER A 113 -11.56 -0.93 -0.61
CA SER A 113 -11.35 -1.55 -1.92
C SER A 113 -11.49 -0.49 -2.99
N TYR A 114 -10.54 -0.45 -3.90
CA TYR A 114 -10.62 0.36 -5.10
C TYR A 114 -10.91 -0.55 -6.29
N LEU A 115 -11.52 0.01 -7.30
CA LEU A 115 -11.78 -0.70 -8.55
C LEU A 115 -10.95 -0.09 -9.68
N ARG A 116 -10.18 -0.91 -10.36
CA ARG A 116 -9.59 -0.54 -11.64
C ARG A 116 -10.53 -0.97 -12.74
N VAL A 117 -10.99 -0.02 -13.53
CA VAL A 117 -11.77 -0.26 -14.74
C VAL A 117 -10.83 -0.07 -15.93
N GLN A 118 -10.66 -1.09 -16.72
CA GLN A 118 -9.83 -1.09 -17.93
C GLN A 118 -10.71 -1.06 -19.18
N SER A 119 -10.54 -0.04 -20.00
CA SER A 119 -11.22 0.17 -21.28
C SER A 119 -10.18 0.15 -22.40
N GLY A 120 -10.01 -0.97 -23.07
CA GLY A 120 -8.93 -1.19 -24.03
C GLY A 120 -7.55 -1.07 -23.35
N ASP A 121 -6.70 -0.18 -23.89
CA ASP A 121 -5.36 0.08 -23.32
C ASP A 121 -5.37 1.14 -22.20
N GLU A 122 -6.47 1.84 -22.02
CA GLU A 122 -6.62 2.82 -20.94
C GLU A 122 -7.28 2.20 -19.70
N TYR A 123 -6.99 2.79 -18.55
CA TYR A 123 -7.68 2.43 -17.32
C TYR A 123 -7.83 3.64 -16.41
N TYR A 124 -8.79 3.55 -15.49
CA TYR A 124 -8.98 4.49 -14.41
C TYR A 124 -9.30 3.75 -13.11
N ILE A 125 -9.13 4.41 -11.99
CA ILE A 125 -9.40 3.83 -10.67
C ILE A 125 -10.57 4.57 -10.04
N LEU A 126 -11.49 3.81 -9.51
CA LEU A 126 -12.62 4.29 -8.73
C LEU A 126 -12.37 4.00 -7.25
N ASP A 127 -12.65 4.98 -6.39
CA ASP A 127 -12.71 4.76 -4.95
C ASP A 127 -14.01 4.03 -4.55
N ASN A 128 -14.16 3.75 -3.26
CA ASN A 128 -15.35 3.08 -2.69
C ASN A 128 -16.66 3.90 -2.78
N LEU A 129 -16.59 5.13 -3.22
CA LEU A 129 -17.73 6.01 -3.47
C LEU A 129 -17.99 6.25 -4.98
N GLY A 130 -17.26 5.54 -5.85
CA GLY A 130 -17.37 5.67 -7.30
C GLY A 130 -16.79 6.97 -7.84
N ARG A 131 -15.86 7.61 -7.14
CA ARG A 131 -15.15 8.79 -7.65
C ARG A 131 -13.92 8.31 -8.40
N ILE A 132 -13.70 8.86 -9.58
CA ILE A 132 -12.50 8.60 -10.37
C ILE A 132 -11.33 9.30 -9.67
N LEU A 133 -10.27 8.52 -9.37
CA LEU A 133 -9.03 9.12 -8.89
C LEU A 133 -8.39 9.95 -10.00
N PRO A 134 -7.89 11.14 -9.70
CA PRO A 134 -7.27 12.01 -10.69
C PRO A 134 -6.03 11.35 -11.30
N LYS A 135 -5.77 11.63 -12.57
CA LYS A 135 -4.50 11.26 -13.20
C LYS A 135 -3.39 12.07 -12.55
N VAL A 136 -2.28 11.41 -12.22
CA VAL A 136 -1.08 12.08 -11.73
C VAL A 136 -0.43 12.81 -12.89
N GLU A 137 -0.24 14.11 -12.76
CA GLU A 137 0.42 14.93 -13.77
C GLU A 137 1.92 14.99 -13.52
N TYR A 138 2.71 14.61 -14.51
CA TYR A 138 4.16 14.69 -14.44
C TYR A 138 4.67 15.88 -15.25
N TYR A 139 5.54 16.66 -14.61
CA TYR A 139 6.12 17.87 -15.19
C TYR A 139 7.64 17.76 -15.30
N HIS A 140 8.20 18.20 -16.42
CA HIS A 140 9.61 18.47 -16.54
C HIS A 140 9.89 19.94 -16.22
N VAL A 141 10.82 20.20 -15.29
CA VAL A 141 11.33 21.56 -15.04
C VAL A 141 12.50 21.79 -15.96
N VAL A 142 12.35 22.76 -16.85
CA VAL A 142 13.38 23.10 -17.85
C VAL A 142 14.65 23.60 -17.17
N LYS A 143 15.77 22.98 -17.49
CA LYS A 143 17.11 23.34 -16.97
C LYS A 143 17.94 24.03 -18.05
N SER A 144 19.05 24.62 -17.64
CA SER A 144 20.03 25.15 -18.59
C SER A 144 20.59 24.02 -19.47
N GLY A 145 20.58 24.22 -20.78
CA GLY A 145 21.02 23.24 -21.77
C GLY A 145 19.90 22.33 -22.30
N ASP A 146 18.70 22.32 -21.68
CA ASP A 146 17.59 21.53 -22.22
C ASP A 146 17.10 22.07 -23.55
N THR A 147 16.84 21.18 -24.48
CA THR A 147 16.13 21.47 -25.72
C THR A 147 14.80 20.71 -25.76
N PHE A 148 13.85 21.21 -26.52
CA PHE A 148 12.55 20.55 -26.67
C PHE A 148 12.68 19.14 -27.29
N SER A 149 13.69 18.92 -28.13
CA SER A 149 13.98 17.61 -28.70
C SER A 149 14.51 16.62 -27.67
N GLU A 150 15.49 17.04 -26.88
CA GLU A 150 16.06 16.20 -25.83
C GLU A 150 15.02 15.84 -24.75
N ILE A 151 14.13 16.79 -24.39
CA ILE A 151 13.01 16.50 -23.47
C ILE A 151 12.08 15.46 -24.10
N SER A 152 11.73 15.60 -25.37
CA SER A 152 10.90 14.64 -26.12
C SER A 152 11.52 13.25 -26.12
N GLU A 153 12.80 13.14 -26.42
CA GLU A 153 13.55 11.88 -26.41
C GLU A 153 13.68 11.29 -25.02
N LYS A 154 14.07 12.09 -24.03
CA LYS A 154 14.21 11.69 -22.62
C LYS A 154 12.95 11.03 -22.05
N TYR A 155 11.78 11.54 -22.42
CA TYR A 155 10.51 11.06 -21.92
C TYR A 155 9.79 10.12 -22.88
N ASN A 156 10.40 9.82 -24.02
CA ASN A 156 9.82 9.01 -25.09
C ASN A 156 8.37 9.44 -25.42
N ILE A 157 8.18 10.73 -25.60
CA ILE A 157 6.90 11.35 -25.96
C ILE A 157 7.13 12.28 -27.15
N SER A 158 6.20 12.26 -28.11
CA SER A 158 6.38 13.10 -29.30
C SER A 158 6.38 14.59 -28.95
N GLN A 159 7.15 15.38 -29.71
CA GLN A 159 7.15 16.84 -29.53
C GLN A 159 5.75 17.44 -29.73
N SER A 160 4.95 16.88 -30.64
CA SER A 160 3.57 17.29 -30.88
C SER A 160 2.69 17.04 -29.64
N ASP A 161 2.87 15.92 -28.95
CA ASP A 161 2.10 15.62 -27.73
C ASP A 161 2.49 16.55 -26.59
N ILE A 162 3.80 16.86 -26.43
CA ILE A 162 4.23 17.85 -25.43
C ILE A 162 3.61 19.22 -25.74
N LEU A 163 3.59 19.64 -27.00
CA LEU A 163 2.94 20.89 -27.40
C LEU A 163 1.44 20.89 -27.06
N ALA A 164 0.75 19.81 -27.42
CA ALA A 164 -0.68 19.65 -27.16
C ALA A 164 -1.01 19.64 -25.65
N LEU A 165 -0.26 18.87 -24.85
CA LEU A 165 -0.45 18.78 -23.40
C LEU A 165 -0.25 20.12 -22.68
N ASN A 166 0.55 21.03 -23.27
CA ASN A 166 0.86 22.34 -22.69
C ASN A 166 0.14 23.50 -23.43
N ASN A 167 -0.79 23.20 -24.32
CA ASN A 167 -1.51 24.19 -25.14
C ASN A 167 -0.55 25.17 -25.87
N ARG A 168 0.57 24.67 -26.39
CA ARG A 168 1.62 25.48 -27.00
C ARG A 168 1.61 25.38 -28.52
N LYS A 169 1.95 26.49 -29.17
CA LYS A 169 2.17 26.56 -30.61
C LYS A 169 3.68 26.63 -30.98
N SER A 170 4.56 26.77 -29.99
CA SER A 170 5.99 26.95 -30.16
C SER A 170 6.80 26.03 -29.29
N LYS A 171 7.93 25.52 -29.79
CA LYS A 171 8.92 24.69 -29.08
C LYS A 171 9.90 25.51 -28.22
N LYS A 172 9.76 26.86 -28.20
CA LYS A 172 10.63 27.71 -27.40
C LYS A 172 10.34 27.45 -25.94
N ILE A 173 11.38 27.13 -25.14
CA ILE A 173 11.29 26.85 -23.69
C ILE A 173 12.14 27.84 -22.90
N ILE A 174 11.81 28.02 -21.63
CA ILE A 174 12.46 28.95 -20.72
C ILE A 174 12.95 28.18 -19.49
N ILE A 175 14.17 28.44 -19.03
CA ILE A 175 14.72 27.83 -17.84
C ILE A 175 13.78 28.07 -16.64
N GLY A 176 13.50 27.02 -15.86
CA GLY A 176 12.56 27.03 -14.74
C GLY A 176 11.10 26.80 -15.14
N GLU A 177 10.76 26.80 -16.43
CA GLU A 177 9.41 26.48 -16.89
C GLU A 177 9.05 25.02 -16.58
N LYS A 178 7.79 24.80 -16.18
CA LYS A 178 7.23 23.46 -15.99
C LYS A 178 6.47 23.03 -17.23
N LEU A 179 6.99 22.01 -17.92
CA LEU A 179 6.31 21.39 -19.05
C LEU A 179 5.59 20.12 -18.60
N LYS A 180 4.29 20.08 -18.79
CA LYS A 180 3.50 18.86 -18.57
C LYS A 180 3.91 17.82 -19.60
N ILE A 181 4.36 16.67 -19.12
CA ILE A 181 4.86 15.59 -19.96
C ILE A 181 3.77 14.56 -20.21
N LYS A 182 3.12 14.06 -19.14
CA LYS A 182 2.04 13.10 -19.26
C LYS A 182 1.24 13.03 -17.98
N GLY A 183 -0.07 12.69 -18.10
CA GLY A 183 -0.88 12.28 -16.94
C GLY A 183 -0.87 10.75 -16.86
N TYR A 184 -0.69 10.22 -15.67
CA TYR A 184 -0.72 8.78 -15.39
C TYR A 184 -1.89 8.45 -14.50
N ALA A 185 -2.62 7.38 -14.85
CA ALA A 185 -3.51 6.77 -13.90
C ALA A 185 -2.67 5.97 -12.88
N PRO A 186 -3.03 5.99 -11.59
CA PRO A 186 -2.36 5.17 -10.60
C PRO A 186 -2.47 3.69 -10.97
N LYS A 187 -1.38 2.94 -10.82
CA LYS A 187 -1.31 1.53 -11.27
C LYS A 187 -1.81 0.56 -10.23
N ASN A 188 -1.39 0.73 -8.99
CA ASN A 188 -1.73 -0.09 -7.84
C ASN A 188 -1.76 0.78 -6.59
N ILE A 189 -2.45 0.31 -5.56
CA ILE A 189 -2.63 1.01 -4.31
C ILE A 189 -1.63 0.50 -3.29
N LEU A 190 -0.93 1.43 -2.63
CA LEU A 190 -0.06 1.16 -1.49
C LEU A 190 -0.85 1.14 -0.18
N SER A 191 -1.67 2.17 0.02
CA SER A 191 -2.52 2.34 1.20
C SER A 191 -3.81 3.06 0.79
N ASN A 192 -4.68 3.32 1.76
CA ASN A 192 -5.92 4.08 1.52
C ASN A 192 -5.71 5.46 0.91
N THR A 193 -4.49 6.00 0.98
CA THR A 193 -4.17 7.36 0.54
C THR A 193 -2.99 7.42 -0.43
N LEU A 194 -2.29 6.31 -0.67
CA LEU A 194 -1.07 6.27 -1.47
C LEU A 194 -1.15 5.19 -2.55
N PHE A 195 -0.63 5.48 -3.73
CA PHE A 195 -0.54 4.52 -4.81
C PHE A 195 0.74 4.67 -5.63
N TYR A 196 1.09 3.57 -6.30
CA TYR A 196 2.23 3.52 -7.19
C TYR A 196 1.97 4.30 -8.47
N ILE A 197 2.98 5.05 -8.88
CA ILE A 197 3.11 5.56 -10.24
C ILE A 197 4.31 4.89 -10.90
N ASP A 198 4.18 4.59 -12.17
CA ASP A 198 5.25 3.99 -12.98
C ASP A 198 5.51 4.90 -14.17
N PHE A 199 6.76 5.30 -14.33
CA PHE A 199 7.19 6.12 -15.44
C PHE A 199 8.48 5.57 -16.04
N GLN A 200 8.42 5.11 -17.28
CA GLN A 200 9.56 4.50 -17.98
C GLN A 200 10.26 3.40 -17.18
N GLY A 201 9.49 2.55 -16.50
CA GLY A 201 10.00 1.47 -15.64
C GLY A 201 10.52 1.92 -14.27
N LYS A 202 10.60 3.23 -14.03
CA LYS A 202 10.91 3.77 -12.69
C LYS A 202 9.61 4.00 -11.90
N LYS A 203 9.67 3.74 -10.61
CA LYS A 203 8.53 3.80 -9.70
C LYS A 203 8.57 5.01 -8.80
N GLY A 204 7.40 5.56 -8.52
CA GLY A 204 7.18 6.64 -7.57
C GLY A 204 5.92 6.39 -6.76
N ILE A 205 5.55 7.35 -5.93
CA ILE A 205 4.34 7.34 -5.09
C ILE A 205 3.60 8.65 -5.30
N ALA A 206 2.28 8.55 -5.46
CA ALA A 206 1.37 9.68 -5.45
C ALA A 206 0.27 9.47 -4.41
N ASP A 207 -0.42 10.54 -4.02
CA ASP A 207 -1.60 10.47 -3.15
C ASP A 207 -2.92 10.45 -3.95
N THR A 208 -4.03 10.34 -3.23
CA THR A 208 -5.38 10.31 -3.82
C THR A 208 -5.81 11.64 -4.47
N THR A 209 -5.06 12.71 -4.28
CA THR A 209 -5.28 14.00 -4.98
C THR A 209 -4.55 14.07 -6.31
N GLY A 210 -3.70 13.08 -6.63
CA GLY A 210 -2.82 13.08 -7.79
C GLY A 210 -1.49 13.80 -7.56
N SER A 211 -1.21 14.23 -6.32
CA SER A 211 0.06 14.88 -5.97
C SER A 211 1.17 13.85 -5.85
N ILE A 212 2.30 14.12 -6.47
CA ILE A 212 3.49 13.27 -6.38
C ILE A 212 4.10 13.44 -4.99
N ILE A 213 4.21 12.34 -4.25
CA ILE A 213 4.88 12.27 -2.94
C ILE A 213 6.35 11.86 -3.12
N LEU A 214 6.58 10.86 -3.97
CA LEU A 214 7.92 10.44 -4.37
C LEU A 214 7.99 10.41 -5.89
N GLU A 215 8.99 11.10 -6.43
CA GLU A 215 9.26 11.12 -7.87
C GLU A 215 9.51 9.69 -8.39
N PRO A 216 9.12 9.38 -9.64
CA PRO A 216 9.33 8.07 -10.24
C PRO A 216 10.80 7.89 -10.69
N ILE A 217 11.69 7.77 -9.72
CA ILE A 217 13.14 7.61 -9.93
C ILE A 217 13.68 6.28 -9.39
N TYR A 218 12.82 5.48 -8.73
CA TYR A 218 13.21 4.24 -8.05
C TYR A 218 13.02 3.02 -8.97
N ASP A 219 13.95 2.06 -8.89
CA ASP A 219 13.86 0.78 -9.60
C ASP A 219 12.81 -0.14 -8.97
N GLY A 220 12.64 -0.02 -7.66
CA GLY A 220 11.69 -0.78 -6.88
C GLY A 220 11.13 0.00 -5.70
N ILE A 221 9.87 -0.25 -5.40
CA ILE A 221 9.20 0.23 -4.20
C ILE A 221 8.46 -0.98 -3.61
N LYS A 222 8.71 -1.31 -2.34
CA LYS A 222 8.09 -2.45 -1.65
C LYS A 222 7.59 -2.03 -0.28
N VAL A 223 6.41 -2.49 0.08
CA VAL A 223 5.88 -2.32 1.43
C VAL A 223 6.65 -3.24 2.36
N ASN A 224 7.18 -2.69 3.46
CA ASN A 224 7.79 -3.44 4.53
C ASN A 224 6.79 -3.69 5.66
N ASP A 225 6.13 -2.62 6.11
CA ASP A 225 5.06 -2.65 7.12
C ASP A 225 4.07 -1.51 6.87
N SER A 226 3.11 -1.30 7.79
CA SER A 226 2.07 -0.28 7.67
C SER A 226 2.58 1.18 7.60
N LYS A 227 3.85 1.42 7.89
CA LYS A 227 4.46 2.76 7.97
C LYS A 227 5.66 2.91 7.04
N ASN A 228 6.40 1.83 6.83
CA ASN A 228 7.70 1.86 6.17
C ASN A 228 7.64 1.20 4.79
N ILE A 229 8.13 1.91 3.81
CA ILE A 229 8.19 1.52 2.42
C ILE A 229 9.65 1.49 1.99
N ILE A 230 10.12 0.34 1.53
CA ILE A 230 11.47 0.16 1.02
C ILE A 230 11.57 0.83 -0.35
N LEU A 231 12.56 1.69 -0.49
CA LEU A 231 12.96 2.32 -1.75
C LEU A 231 14.21 1.62 -2.28
N ILE A 232 14.20 1.27 -3.56
CA ILE A 232 15.35 0.62 -4.22
C ILE A 232 15.75 1.48 -5.42
N LYS A 233 17.01 1.88 -5.46
CA LYS A 233 17.59 2.61 -6.58
C LYS A 233 19.05 2.19 -6.76
N ASP A 234 19.43 1.83 -7.98
CA ASP A 234 20.80 1.42 -8.32
C ASP A 234 21.33 0.30 -7.37
N GLN A 235 20.47 -0.68 -7.04
CA GLN A 235 20.69 -1.78 -6.10
C GLN A 235 20.89 -1.35 -4.63
N MET A 236 20.79 -0.07 -4.32
CA MET A 236 20.85 0.46 -2.96
C MET A 236 19.46 0.62 -2.38
N PHE A 237 19.37 0.54 -1.06
CA PHE A 237 18.13 0.59 -0.31
C PHE A 237 17.98 1.91 0.44
N GLY A 238 16.77 2.43 0.40
CA GLY A 238 16.29 3.55 1.19
C GLY A 238 14.98 3.19 1.89
N ASN A 239 14.38 4.14 2.57
CA ASN A 239 13.11 3.97 3.24
C ASN A 239 12.23 5.23 3.08
N TYR A 240 10.93 5.04 2.94
CA TYR A 240 9.94 6.11 3.08
C TYR A 240 9.00 5.78 4.24
N ASN A 241 8.97 6.65 5.24
CA ASN A 241 8.01 6.55 6.33
C ASN A 241 6.73 7.32 5.96
N SER A 242 5.64 6.61 5.70
CA SER A 242 4.38 7.19 5.22
C SER A 242 3.67 8.07 6.25
N GLN A 243 3.83 7.80 7.55
CA GLN A 243 3.22 8.61 8.62
C GLN A 243 3.97 9.92 8.85
N ARG A 244 5.30 9.88 8.82
CA ARG A 244 6.15 11.06 9.01
C ARG A 244 6.41 11.82 7.71
N ARG A 245 6.05 11.25 6.57
CA ARG A 245 6.36 11.73 5.22
C ARG A 245 7.86 11.97 5.00
N GLN A 246 8.67 11.07 5.53
CA GLN A 246 10.11 11.21 5.59
C GLN A 246 10.80 10.17 4.71
N VAL A 247 11.78 10.60 3.95
CA VAL A 247 12.59 9.77 3.06
C VAL A 247 13.97 9.59 3.69
N ILE A 248 14.45 8.35 3.72
CA ILE A 248 15.86 8.01 3.87
C ILE A 248 16.36 7.60 2.49
N SER A 249 17.42 8.22 2.05
CA SER A 249 17.98 8.07 0.70
C SER A 249 18.42 6.63 0.42
N PRO A 250 18.31 6.12 -0.81
CA PRO A 250 18.77 4.78 -1.16
C PRO A 250 20.30 4.76 -1.31
N LEU A 251 21.01 4.79 -0.19
CA LEU A 251 22.47 4.82 -0.07
C LEU A 251 23.04 3.62 0.69
N TYR A 252 22.18 2.66 1.08
CA TYR A 252 22.53 1.57 1.97
C TYR A 252 22.54 0.23 1.23
N SER A 253 23.45 -0.66 1.58
CA SER A 253 23.63 -1.97 0.91
C SER A 253 22.62 -3.03 1.34
N SER A 254 21.77 -2.74 2.33
CA SER A 254 20.67 -3.61 2.76
C SER A 254 19.43 -2.82 3.12
N VAL A 255 18.31 -3.54 3.29
CA VAL A 255 17.06 -2.95 3.77
C VAL A 255 17.28 -2.27 5.11
N ILE A 256 16.77 -1.05 5.25
CA ILE A 256 16.82 -0.24 6.45
C ILE A 256 15.69 -0.68 7.37
N LEU A 257 16.00 -0.97 8.63
CA LEU A 257 15.04 -1.43 9.63
C LEU A 257 14.88 -0.40 10.73
N PRO A 258 13.66 -0.08 11.16
CA PRO A 258 13.45 0.73 12.35
C PRO A 258 14.07 0.03 13.56
N ILE A 259 14.73 0.79 14.42
CA ILE A 259 15.35 0.32 15.67
C ILE A 259 15.17 1.39 16.75
N CYS A 260 14.99 0.97 18.00
CA CYS A 260 14.90 1.86 19.15
C CYS A 260 13.91 3.03 18.93
N ASN A 261 12.72 2.73 18.39
CA ASN A 261 11.58 3.62 18.12
C ASN A 261 11.82 4.79 17.14
N THR A 262 12.99 5.43 17.15
CA THR A 262 13.25 6.67 16.40
C THR A 262 14.41 6.60 15.45
N TYR A 263 15.20 5.54 15.52
CA TYR A 263 16.40 5.33 14.73
C TYR A 263 16.22 4.25 13.70
N TYR A 264 17.22 4.09 12.85
CA TYR A 264 17.22 3.10 11.78
C TYR A 264 18.54 2.35 11.74
N LEU A 265 18.44 1.02 11.76
CA LEU A 265 19.56 0.14 11.48
C LEU A 265 19.80 0.10 9.98
N ALA A 266 20.99 0.45 9.56
CA ALA A 266 21.38 0.48 8.17
C ALA A 266 22.73 -0.23 7.96
N LYS A 267 23.04 -0.58 6.71
CA LYS A 267 24.30 -1.23 6.34
C LYS A 267 24.97 -0.43 5.22
N LYS A 268 26.23 -0.04 5.43
CA LYS A 268 27.11 0.50 4.38
C LYS A 268 28.26 -0.46 4.16
N ASN A 269 28.51 -0.82 2.90
CA ASN A 269 29.45 -1.88 2.57
C ASN A 269 29.06 -3.15 3.34
N ASP A 270 29.95 -3.68 4.18
CA ASP A 270 29.69 -4.90 4.95
C ASP A 270 29.34 -4.65 6.42
N TYR A 271 29.32 -3.38 6.87
CA TYR A 271 29.16 -3.04 8.28
C TYR A 271 27.82 -2.38 8.57
N TYR A 272 27.26 -2.71 9.73
CA TYR A 272 26.06 -2.08 10.27
C TYR A 272 26.40 -0.83 11.05
N GLY A 273 25.51 0.14 10.98
CA GLY A 273 25.49 1.37 11.78
C GLY A 273 24.05 1.76 12.12
N ILE A 274 23.89 2.79 12.90
CA ILE A 274 22.59 3.36 13.23
C ILE A 274 22.57 4.81 12.76
N ILE A 275 21.49 5.19 12.11
CA ILE A 275 21.22 6.55 11.65
C ILE A 275 19.94 7.08 12.28
N ASP A 276 19.85 8.38 12.40
CA ASP A 276 18.59 9.06 12.70
C ASP A 276 17.73 9.27 11.44
N SER A 277 16.60 9.90 11.62
CA SER A 277 15.66 10.18 10.53
C SER A 277 16.13 11.28 9.56
N LEU A 278 17.18 12.02 9.90
CA LEU A 278 17.85 13.02 9.05
C LEU A 278 19.11 12.46 8.38
N GLU A 279 19.32 11.14 8.49
CA GLU A 279 20.48 10.42 7.98
C GLU A 279 21.81 10.77 8.68
N ASN A 280 21.77 11.39 9.86
CA ASN A 280 22.97 11.55 10.68
C ASN A 280 23.38 10.23 11.30
N GLU A 281 24.68 9.93 11.29
CA GLU A 281 25.23 8.74 11.91
C GLU A 281 25.21 8.87 13.45
N VAL A 282 24.40 8.01 14.09
CA VAL A 282 24.29 7.88 15.54
C VAL A 282 25.31 6.86 16.06
N LEU A 283 25.45 5.74 15.35
CA LEU A 283 26.57 4.80 15.50
C LEU A 283 27.22 4.61 14.13
N ASN A 284 28.54 4.67 14.11
CA ASN A 284 29.32 4.51 12.89
C ASN A 284 29.11 3.15 12.23
N PHE A 285 29.33 3.07 10.92
CA PHE A 285 29.25 1.82 10.16
C PHE A 285 30.55 1.00 10.34
N GLU A 286 30.64 0.31 11.47
CA GLU A 286 31.82 -0.47 11.83
C GLU A 286 31.51 -1.81 12.52
N PHE A 287 30.22 -2.12 12.70
CA PHE A 287 29.78 -3.30 13.42
C PHE A 287 29.38 -4.43 12.47
N ASP A 288 29.77 -5.66 12.80
CA ASP A 288 29.37 -6.86 12.08
C ASP A 288 27.90 -7.20 12.31
N ARG A 289 27.36 -6.79 13.46
CA ARG A 289 25.96 -6.99 13.85
C ARG A 289 25.53 -6.01 14.92
N ILE A 290 24.28 -5.55 14.84
CA ILE A 290 23.62 -4.77 15.88
C ILE A 290 22.26 -5.40 16.18
N ILE A 291 21.92 -5.53 17.47
CA ILE A 291 20.67 -6.09 17.96
C ILE A 291 20.05 -5.08 18.91
N GLU A 292 18.78 -4.76 18.70
CA GLU A 292 18.01 -3.94 19.63
C GLU A 292 17.78 -4.71 20.94
N TRP A 293 18.08 -4.08 22.04
CA TRP A 293 17.74 -4.60 23.35
C TRP A 293 16.54 -3.90 23.95
N ASN A 294 16.56 -2.56 23.96
CA ASN A 294 15.43 -1.73 24.34
C ASN A 294 15.45 -0.40 23.55
N ASP A 295 14.61 0.55 23.91
CA ASP A 295 14.43 1.82 23.21
C ASP A 295 15.70 2.71 23.15
N THR A 296 16.73 2.39 23.95
CA THR A 296 17.94 3.20 24.09
C THR A 296 19.24 2.42 24.04
N LEU A 297 19.17 1.11 24.19
CA LEU A 297 20.33 0.24 24.28
C LEU A 297 20.35 -0.76 23.16
N VAL A 298 21.51 -0.95 22.58
CA VAL A 298 21.79 -1.98 21.57
C VAL A 298 22.97 -2.85 21.99
N ILE A 299 22.97 -4.10 21.51
CA ILE A 299 24.11 -4.98 21.57
C ILE A 299 24.77 -4.93 20.20
N ALA A 300 25.98 -4.44 20.13
CA ALA A 300 26.77 -4.33 18.91
C ALA A 300 27.93 -5.32 18.93
N LYS A 301 28.14 -6.03 17.84
CA LYS A 301 29.29 -6.92 17.64
C LYS A 301 30.30 -6.24 16.73
N LYS A 302 31.56 -6.20 17.16
CA LYS A 302 32.68 -5.75 16.35
C LYS A 302 33.82 -6.79 16.49
N HIS A 303 34.10 -7.48 15.39
CA HIS A 303 35.04 -8.62 15.37
C HIS A 303 34.62 -9.72 16.38
N ASP A 304 35.46 -10.02 17.36
CA ASP A 304 35.19 -11.04 18.38
C ASP A 304 34.63 -10.49 19.69
N SER A 305 34.31 -9.21 19.75
CA SER A 305 33.78 -8.54 20.93
C SER A 305 32.36 -8.04 20.72
N PHE A 306 31.62 -8.05 21.80
CA PHE A 306 30.26 -7.45 21.90
C PHE A 306 30.30 -6.27 22.87
N SER A 307 29.49 -5.28 22.61
CA SER A 307 29.33 -4.12 23.48
C SER A 307 27.85 -3.81 23.70
N ILE A 308 27.44 -3.45 24.92
CA ILE A 308 26.19 -2.77 25.14
C ILE A 308 26.43 -1.28 25.00
N ILE A 309 25.71 -0.66 24.08
CA ILE A 309 25.88 0.75 23.73
C ILE A 309 24.58 1.51 23.98
N ASN A 310 24.67 2.62 24.70
CA ASN A 310 23.59 3.58 24.79
C ASN A 310 23.64 4.51 23.58
N ILE A 311 22.62 4.40 22.70
CA ILE A 311 22.59 5.15 21.44
C ILE A 311 22.24 6.62 21.60
N LYS A 312 21.70 7.06 22.75
CA LYS A 312 21.37 8.48 22.98
C LYS A 312 22.62 9.34 23.19
N ASN A 313 23.63 8.80 23.81
CA ASN A 313 24.88 9.49 24.12
C ASN A 313 26.11 8.82 23.53
N ASN A 314 25.92 7.77 22.74
CA ASN A 314 26.96 6.97 22.10
C ASN A 314 28.01 6.44 23.10
N SER A 315 27.57 6.03 24.30
CA SER A 315 28.46 5.51 25.33
C SER A 315 28.43 3.98 25.36
N ILE A 316 29.61 3.37 25.42
CA ILE A 316 29.76 1.94 25.68
C ILE A 316 29.60 1.74 27.19
N LEU A 317 28.63 0.93 27.58
CA LEU A 317 28.35 0.62 28.99
C LEU A 317 29.18 -0.56 29.48
N ILE A 318 29.33 -1.58 28.64
CA ILE A 318 30.07 -2.80 28.96
C ILE A 318 30.54 -3.49 27.69
N GLU A 319 31.69 -4.13 27.75
CA GLU A 319 32.24 -5.00 26.69
C GLU A 319 32.38 -6.44 27.18
N PHE A 320 32.10 -7.42 26.33
CA PHE A 320 32.10 -8.84 26.66
C PHE A 320 32.36 -9.70 25.41
N ASN A 321 32.65 -11.00 25.61
CA ASN A 321 33.04 -11.92 24.53
C ASN A 321 31.83 -12.73 24.00
N SER A 322 30.88 -13.05 24.88
CA SER A 322 29.65 -13.76 24.49
C SER A 322 28.50 -13.43 25.44
N PHE A 323 27.29 -13.76 25.03
CA PHE A 323 26.11 -13.53 25.86
C PHE A 323 25.03 -14.56 25.56
N SER A 324 24.08 -14.69 26.52
CA SER A 324 22.80 -15.35 26.33
C SER A 324 21.66 -14.49 26.84
N PHE A 325 20.49 -14.59 26.19
CA PHE A 325 19.28 -13.93 26.67
C PHE A 325 18.59 -14.82 27.72
N ILE A 326 18.31 -14.25 28.88
CA ILE A 326 17.50 -14.88 29.91
C ILE A 326 16.19 -14.11 30.02
N ARG A 327 15.08 -14.83 30.22
CA ARG A 327 13.79 -14.22 30.56
C ARG A 327 13.42 -14.67 31.96
N GLU A 328 13.33 -13.73 32.88
CA GLU A 328 12.87 -13.98 34.23
C GLU A 328 11.72 -13.03 34.59
N ASN A 329 10.58 -13.56 34.98
CA ASN A 329 9.39 -12.80 35.39
C ASN A 329 8.96 -11.72 34.39
N GLY A 330 9.09 -11.98 33.10
CA GLY A 330 8.75 -11.01 32.03
C GLY A 330 9.85 -10.01 31.69
N ASN A 331 10.93 -9.95 32.47
CA ASN A 331 12.06 -9.07 32.24
C ASN A 331 13.05 -9.69 31.28
N LYS A 332 13.60 -8.89 30.38
CA LYS A 332 14.72 -9.29 29.52
C LYS A 332 16.02 -9.06 30.28
N LEU A 333 16.72 -10.12 30.59
CA LEU A 333 18.05 -10.09 31.18
C LEU A 333 19.06 -10.60 30.14
N ILE A 334 20.28 -10.14 30.25
CA ILE A 334 21.41 -10.65 29.47
C ILE A 334 22.45 -11.20 30.42
N GLU A 335 22.75 -12.48 30.25
CA GLU A 335 23.92 -13.09 30.86
C GLU A 335 25.10 -12.82 29.92
N ILE A 336 26.14 -12.21 30.42
CA ILE A 336 27.34 -11.84 29.69
C ILE A 336 28.53 -12.59 30.20
N PHE A 337 29.42 -12.98 29.27
CA PHE A 337 30.64 -13.69 29.56
C PHE A 337 31.82 -12.89 29.04
N SER A 338 32.73 -12.53 29.90
CA SER A 338 34.00 -11.88 29.59
C SER A 338 35.20 -12.72 30.01
N LYS A 339 36.37 -12.29 29.64
CA LYS A 339 37.65 -12.96 30.10
C LYS A 339 37.80 -12.92 31.63
N ASP A 340 37.19 -11.96 32.28
CA ASP A 340 37.30 -11.68 33.72
C ASP A 340 36.18 -12.32 34.55
N GLY A 341 35.23 -13.02 33.90
CA GLY A 341 34.12 -13.69 34.57
C GLY A 341 32.78 -13.57 33.83
N TYR A 342 31.69 -13.86 34.54
CA TYR A 342 30.36 -13.72 34.03
C TYR A 342 29.53 -12.76 34.90
N GLY A 343 28.53 -12.15 34.31
CA GLY A 343 27.59 -11.26 34.99
C GLY A 343 26.22 -11.27 34.37
N ILE A 344 25.21 -10.76 35.08
CA ILE A 344 23.87 -10.58 34.58
C ILE A 344 23.61 -9.07 34.49
N TYR A 345 23.24 -8.61 33.28
CA TYR A 345 22.83 -7.23 33.07
C TYR A 345 21.33 -7.11 32.87
N SER A 346 20.71 -6.19 33.59
CA SER A 346 19.28 -5.90 33.51
C SER A 346 19.03 -4.53 32.90
N SER A 347 18.11 -4.45 31.93
CA SER A 347 17.70 -3.18 31.36
C SER A 347 16.89 -2.30 32.32
N ILE A 348 16.40 -2.86 33.43
CA ILE A 348 15.57 -2.16 34.43
C ILE A 348 16.43 -1.36 35.40
N PHE A 349 17.61 -1.82 35.67
CA PHE A 349 18.52 -1.23 36.65
C PHE A 349 19.63 -0.42 36.02
N GLY A 350 19.45 0.14 34.82
CA GLY A 350 20.41 0.93 34.05
C GLY A 350 21.47 1.74 34.83
N GLU A 351 22.03 1.16 35.86
CA GLU A 351 23.19 1.60 36.61
C GLU A 351 24.23 0.48 36.67
#